data_9ffa8b8cbf488c37cffdfb029a474038
#
_entry.id   9ffa8b8cbf488c37cffdfb029a474038
#
_cell.length_a   1.000
_cell.length_b   1.000
_cell.length_c   1.000
_cell.angle_alpha   90.00
_cell.angle_beta   90.00
_cell.angle_gamma   90.00
#
_symmetry.space_group_name_H-M   'P 1'
#
loop_
_entity.id
_entity.type
_entity.pdbx_description
1 polymer ?
#
loop_
_entity_poly.entity_id
_entity_poly.type
_entity_poly.pdbx_seq_one_letter_code
_entity_poly.pdbx_strand_id
1 'polypeptide(L)'
;MRIISRPTSEGEAPEHWALDAGAADIATLDIPPSAHRSRIFAIDIRFMVRATAAGAWQALSVELNGVREWSRRIDTHGQTDTLDYHCRRELDIGQALRVRALTQLGDARRLRLFIEAEEQAGP
;
A
#
# COMPACT_ATOMS: atom_id res chain seq x y z
N MET A 1 -2.86 -14.12 -2.28
CA MET A 1 -2.80 -12.93 -1.39
C MET A 1 -2.40 -13.36 0.01
N ARG A 2 -1.47 -12.65 0.59
CA ARG A 2 -0.96 -12.99 1.92
C ARG A 2 -0.89 -11.75 2.78
N ILE A 3 -1.51 -11.80 3.96
CA ILE A 3 -1.48 -10.73 4.95
C ILE A 3 -0.55 -11.15 6.07
N ILE A 4 0.40 -10.27 6.40
CA ILE A 4 1.33 -10.50 7.50
C ILE A 4 1.08 -9.40 8.53
N SER A 5 0.82 -9.81 9.76
CA SER A 5 0.68 -8.86 10.87
C SER A 5 1.62 -9.25 11.99
N ARG A 6 2.07 -8.25 12.70
CA ARG A 6 2.93 -8.43 13.86
C ARG A 6 2.29 -7.71 15.04
N PRO A 7 1.42 -8.39 15.80
CA PRO A 7 0.75 -7.75 16.92
C PRO A 7 1.76 -7.36 18.01
N THR A 8 1.49 -6.27 18.67
CA THR A 8 2.27 -5.84 19.82
C THR A 8 1.91 -6.66 21.05
N SER A 9 2.87 -7.31 21.64
CA SER A 9 2.72 -7.78 23.00
C SER A 9 2.86 -6.57 23.92
N GLU A 10 2.00 -6.40 24.88
CA GLU A 10 2.05 -5.34 25.90
C GLU A 10 1.74 -3.92 25.38
N GLY A 11 1.27 -3.75 24.14
CA GLY A 11 0.85 -2.47 23.60
C GLY A 11 1.91 -1.42 23.40
N GLU A 12 3.20 -1.75 23.54
CA GLU A 12 4.30 -0.80 23.42
C GLU A 12 5.13 -0.97 22.17
N ALA A 13 5.25 -2.18 21.65
CA ALA A 13 5.98 -2.42 20.42
C ALA A 13 5.19 -1.91 19.22
N PRO A 14 5.85 -1.30 18.22
CA PRO A 14 5.16 -0.81 17.02
C PRO A 14 4.49 -1.93 16.24
N GLU A 15 3.34 -1.62 15.65
CA GLU A 15 2.63 -2.55 14.77
C GLU A 15 3.24 -2.50 13.37
N HIS A 16 3.20 -3.63 12.70
CA HIS A 16 3.60 -3.76 11.31
C HIS A 16 2.57 -4.59 10.57
N TRP A 17 2.05 -4.04 9.49
CA TRP A 17 1.05 -4.68 8.65
C TRP A 17 1.57 -4.69 7.21
N ALA A 18 1.43 -5.81 6.54
CA ALA A 18 1.89 -5.93 5.16
C ALA A 18 1.00 -6.87 4.38
N LEU A 19 0.84 -6.58 3.09
CA LEU A 19 0.09 -7.38 2.15
C LEU A 19 0.88 -7.48 0.85
N ASP A 20 1.25 -8.69 0.48
CA ASP A 20 1.79 -8.98 -0.85
C ASP A 20 0.66 -9.59 -1.68
N ALA A 21 0.14 -8.82 -2.63
CA ALA A 21 -0.96 -9.25 -3.47
C ALA A 21 -0.47 -9.89 -4.78
N GLY A 22 0.85 -10.05 -4.97
CA GLY A 22 1.40 -10.66 -6.17
C GLY A 22 0.99 -9.89 -7.42
N ALA A 23 0.46 -10.58 -8.41
CA ALA A 23 0.06 -9.99 -9.69
C ALA A 23 -1.41 -9.50 -9.71
N ALA A 24 -2.02 -9.31 -8.56
CA ALA A 24 -3.39 -8.82 -8.47
C ALA A 24 -3.49 -7.36 -8.95
N ASP A 25 -4.64 -6.98 -9.45
CA ASP A 25 -4.89 -5.60 -9.91
C ASP A 25 -5.33 -4.67 -8.80
N ILE A 26 -5.89 -5.22 -7.70
CA ILE A 26 -6.35 -4.46 -6.54
C ILE A 26 -5.85 -5.15 -5.28
N ALA A 27 -5.37 -4.36 -4.33
CA ALA A 27 -4.97 -4.85 -3.02
C ALA A 27 -5.64 -4.00 -1.93
N THR A 28 -6.07 -4.64 -0.87
CA THR A 28 -6.71 -3.96 0.26
C THR A 28 -6.05 -4.44 1.55
N LEU A 29 -5.49 -3.52 2.30
CA LEU A 29 -4.92 -3.77 3.61
C LEU A 29 -5.78 -3.09 4.67
N ASP A 30 -6.29 -3.87 5.61
CA ASP A 30 -7.11 -3.36 6.70
C ASP A 30 -6.29 -3.33 7.99
N ILE A 31 -6.19 -2.16 8.59
CA ILE A 31 -5.56 -1.98 9.90
C ILE A 31 -6.69 -1.78 10.91
N PRO A 32 -6.85 -2.70 11.88
CA PRO A 32 -7.94 -2.59 12.84
C PRO A 32 -7.74 -1.41 13.78
N PRO A 33 -8.83 -0.93 14.41
CA PRO A 33 -8.70 0.14 15.40
C PRO A 33 -7.99 -0.37 16.65
N SER A 34 -7.36 0.56 17.38
CA SER A 34 -6.87 0.30 18.72
C SER A 34 -7.80 0.95 19.73
N ALA A 35 -8.19 0.21 20.78
CA ALA A 35 -9.03 0.74 21.84
C ALA A 35 -8.23 1.54 22.87
N HIS A 36 -6.89 1.51 22.80
CA HIS A 36 -6.05 1.97 23.90
C HIS A 36 -5.12 3.13 23.52
N ARG A 37 -4.79 3.30 22.25
CA ARG A 37 -3.80 4.31 21.87
C ARG A 37 -4.02 4.82 20.45
N SER A 38 -3.57 6.04 20.21
CA SER A 38 -3.45 6.58 18.86
C SER A 38 -2.14 6.07 18.24
N ARG A 39 -2.09 6.04 16.91
CA ARG A 39 -0.95 5.52 16.17
C ARG A 39 -0.67 6.39 14.96
N ILE A 40 0.60 6.45 14.56
CA ILE A 40 1.00 7.08 13.31
C ILE A 40 1.63 5.99 12.44
N PHE A 41 1.10 5.78 11.24
CA PHE A 41 1.63 4.79 10.31
C PHE A 41 2.33 5.45 9.14
N ALA A 42 3.51 4.95 8.81
CA ALA A 42 4.14 5.17 7.52
C ALA A 42 3.62 4.10 6.57
N ILE A 43 3.04 4.53 5.45
CA ILE A 43 2.39 3.64 4.48
C ILE A 43 3.18 3.70 3.18
N ASP A 44 3.58 2.54 2.69
CA ASP A 44 4.29 2.39 1.43
C ASP A 44 3.52 1.45 0.52
N ILE A 45 3.34 1.85 -0.74
CA ILE A 45 2.71 1.03 -1.75
C ILE A 45 3.66 0.95 -2.93
N ARG A 46 3.90 -0.26 -3.44
CA ARG A 46 4.78 -0.49 -4.57
C ARG A 46 4.08 -1.33 -5.62
N PHE A 47 4.05 -0.81 -6.84
CA PHE A 47 3.50 -1.49 -8.00
C PHE A 47 4.58 -1.68 -9.04
N MET A 48 4.91 -2.94 -9.34
CA MET A 48 5.96 -3.31 -10.27
C MET A 48 5.35 -3.96 -11.51
N VAL A 49 5.81 -3.53 -12.67
CA VAL A 49 5.37 -4.07 -13.96
C VAL A 49 6.56 -4.36 -14.87
N ARG A 50 6.30 -5.18 -15.88
CA ARG A 50 7.25 -5.42 -16.98
C ARG A 50 6.55 -5.04 -18.28
N ALA A 51 7.20 -4.19 -19.09
CA ALA A 51 6.70 -3.84 -20.40
C ALA A 51 6.70 -5.05 -21.33
N THR A 52 5.63 -5.23 -22.09
CA THR A 52 5.50 -6.31 -23.08
C THR A 52 5.54 -5.79 -24.51
N ALA A 53 5.39 -4.49 -24.71
CA ALA A 53 5.44 -3.85 -26.03
C ALA A 53 5.82 -2.38 -25.89
N ALA A 54 6.15 -1.75 -26.99
CA ALA A 54 6.36 -0.30 -27.03
C ALA A 54 5.06 0.43 -26.67
N GLY A 55 5.19 1.56 -25.99
CA GLY A 55 4.04 2.33 -25.55
C GLY A 55 3.40 1.81 -24.26
N ALA A 56 4.10 0.94 -23.54
CA ALA A 56 3.63 0.45 -22.24
C ALA A 56 3.45 1.58 -21.23
N TRP A 57 2.46 1.44 -20.36
CA TRP A 57 2.19 2.39 -19.30
C TRP A 57 1.63 1.67 -18.08
N GLN A 58 1.71 2.34 -16.93
CA GLN A 58 1.14 1.85 -15.69
C GLN A 58 0.52 3.00 -14.90
N ALA A 59 -0.47 2.68 -14.08
CA ALA A 59 -1.14 3.65 -13.23
C ALA A 59 -1.44 3.03 -11.87
N LEU A 60 -1.32 3.85 -10.84
CA LEU A 60 -1.62 3.47 -9.48
C LEU A 60 -2.51 4.54 -8.86
N SER A 61 -3.61 4.12 -8.25
CA SER A 61 -4.49 4.98 -7.45
C SER A 61 -4.52 4.45 -6.02
N VAL A 62 -4.54 5.35 -5.05
CA VAL A 62 -4.56 5.01 -3.64
C VAL A 62 -5.78 5.62 -2.98
N GLU A 63 -6.53 4.78 -2.27
CA GLU A 63 -7.67 5.19 -1.45
C GLU A 63 -7.39 4.88 0.01
N LEU A 64 -7.74 5.82 0.87
CA LEU A 64 -7.71 5.63 2.32
C LEU A 64 -9.12 5.83 2.86
N ASN A 65 -9.65 4.79 3.50
CA ASN A 65 -11.03 4.78 4.01
C ASN A 65 -12.06 5.21 2.95
N GLY A 66 -11.88 4.71 1.72
CA GLY A 66 -12.81 4.97 0.62
C GLY A 66 -12.61 6.29 -0.11
N VAL A 67 -11.66 7.11 0.30
CA VAL A 67 -11.40 8.41 -0.32
C VAL A 67 -10.12 8.32 -1.14
N ARG A 68 -10.19 8.75 -2.42
CA ARG A 68 -8.99 8.78 -3.26
C ARG A 68 -8.06 9.88 -2.77
N GLU A 69 -6.85 9.47 -2.36
CA GLU A 69 -5.83 10.39 -1.87
C GLU A 69 -4.81 10.75 -2.95
N TRP A 70 -4.57 9.85 -3.89
CA TRP A 70 -3.51 10.05 -4.86
C TRP A 70 -3.72 9.14 -6.06
N SER A 71 -3.27 9.60 -7.24
CA SER A 71 -3.31 8.84 -8.46
C SER A 71 -2.21 9.31 -9.39
N ARG A 72 -1.55 8.38 -10.06
CA ARG A 72 -0.52 8.71 -11.03
C ARG A 72 -0.46 7.66 -12.13
N ARG A 73 -0.20 8.13 -13.35
CA ARG A 73 0.09 7.28 -14.51
C ARG A 73 1.46 7.68 -15.05
N ILE A 74 2.27 6.68 -15.39
CA ILE A 74 3.58 6.88 -16.02
C ILE A 74 3.73 5.97 -17.22
N ASP A 75 4.55 6.40 -18.17
CA ASP A 75 5.01 5.50 -19.25
C ASP A 75 6.05 4.56 -18.68
N THR A 76 5.98 3.30 -19.11
CA THR A 76 6.88 2.26 -18.67
C THR A 76 8.03 2.16 -19.67
N HIS A 77 9.23 2.39 -19.19
CA HIS A 77 10.44 2.30 -20.00
C HIS A 77 11.31 1.14 -19.51
N GLY A 78 11.91 0.42 -20.44
CA GLY A 78 12.77 -0.70 -20.11
C GLY A 78 12.00 -1.94 -19.71
N GLN A 79 12.68 -2.88 -19.05
CA GLN A 79 12.11 -4.19 -18.75
C GLN A 79 11.21 -4.18 -17.53
N THR A 80 11.64 -3.56 -16.47
CA THR A 80 10.89 -3.51 -15.21
C THR A 80 10.82 -2.07 -14.73
N ASP A 81 9.64 -1.66 -14.29
CA ASP A 81 9.43 -0.32 -13.81
C ASP A 81 8.52 -0.36 -12.58
N THR A 82 8.65 0.62 -11.71
CA THR A 82 7.98 0.66 -10.42
C THR A 82 7.33 2.01 -10.18
N LEU A 83 6.08 1.99 -9.72
CA LEU A 83 5.41 3.16 -9.14
C LEU A 83 5.33 2.97 -7.64
N ASP A 84 5.83 3.95 -6.91
CA ASP A 84 5.81 3.95 -5.46
C ASP A 84 4.96 5.10 -4.94
N TYR A 85 4.23 4.84 -3.86
CA TYR A 85 3.52 5.86 -3.11
C TYR A 85 3.86 5.72 -1.64
N HIS A 86 4.10 6.85 -1.00
CA HIS A 86 4.43 6.91 0.42
C HIS A 86 3.61 8.01 1.09
N CYS A 87 3.05 7.72 2.25
CA CYS A 87 2.38 8.73 3.06
C CYS A 87 2.45 8.36 4.55
N ARG A 88 2.04 9.30 5.39
CA ARG A 88 1.88 9.07 6.83
C ARG A 88 0.44 9.40 7.20
N ARG A 89 -0.12 8.60 8.10
CA ARG A 89 -1.49 8.82 8.61
C ARG A 89 -1.54 8.58 10.10
N GLU A 90 -2.17 9.51 10.79
CA GLU A 90 -2.47 9.37 12.19
C GLU A 90 -3.84 8.73 12.36
N LEU A 91 -3.91 7.72 13.23
CA LEU A 91 -5.15 7.06 13.60
C LEU A 91 -5.42 7.30 15.06
N ASP A 92 -6.54 7.96 15.34
CA ASP A 92 -6.98 8.17 16.71
C ASP A 92 -7.43 6.86 17.35
N ILE A 93 -7.57 6.86 18.66
CA ILE A 93 -8.14 5.72 19.38
C ILE A 93 -9.50 5.37 18.76
N GLY A 94 -9.70 4.10 18.46
CA GLY A 94 -10.94 3.61 17.86
C GLY A 94 -11.06 3.78 16.37
N GLN A 95 -10.07 4.37 15.70
CA GLN A 95 -10.09 4.59 14.26
C GLN A 95 -9.38 3.47 13.52
N ALA A 96 -10.07 2.86 12.56
CA ALA A 96 -9.49 1.88 11.64
C ALA A 96 -8.99 2.58 10.38
N LEU A 97 -8.10 1.92 9.63
CA LEU A 97 -7.64 2.40 8.34
C LEU A 97 -7.75 1.28 7.31
N ARG A 98 -8.41 1.57 6.21
CA ARG A 98 -8.39 0.71 5.02
C ARG A 98 -7.55 1.39 3.94
N VAL A 99 -6.45 0.74 3.56
CA VAL A 99 -5.59 1.18 2.47
C VAL A 99 -5.92 0.34 1.25
N ARG A 100 -6.27 0.99 0.16
CA ARG A 100 -6.64 0.30 -1.07
C ARG A 100 -5.80 0.82 -2.22
N ALA A 101 -5.14 -0.09 -2.91
CA ALA A 101 -4.33 0.20 -4.09
C ALA A 101 -5.03 -0.38 -5.31
N LEU A 102 -5.28 0.47 -6.31
CA LEU A 102 -5.93 0.10 -7.56
C LEU A 102 -4.95 0.35 -8.69
N THR A 103 -4.77 -0.64 -9.56
CA THR A 103 -3.78 -0.55 -10.64
C THR A 103 -4.43 -0.71 -12.00
N GLN A 104 -3.84 -0.04 -12.98
CA GLN A 104 -4.14 -0.20 -14.40
C GLN A 104 -2.85 -0.26 -15.17
N LEU A 105 -2.88 -0.87 -16.34
CA LEU A 105 -1.72 -0.94 -17.22
C LEU A 105 -2.15 -1.16 -18.66
N GLY A 106 -1.25 -0.82 -19.58
CA GLY A 106 -1.37 -1.14 -20.98
C GLY A 106 -0.04 -1.64 -21.51
N ASP A 107 -0.06 -2.71 -22.32
CA ASP A 107 1.14 -3.32 -22.92
C ASP A 107 2.22 -3.65 -21.90
N ALA A 108 1.79 -4.08 -20.71
CA ALA A 108 2.66 -4.43 -19.61
C ALA A 108 2.04 -5.58 -18.82
N ARG A 109 2.87 -6.25 -18.02
CA ARG A 109 2.44 -7.34 -17.16
C ARG A 109 2.69 -6.97 -15.70
N ARG A 110 1.70 -7.23 -14.83
CA ARG A 110 1.85 -7.05 -13.39
C ARG A 110 2.83 -8.06 -12.83
N LEU A 111 3.84 -7.57 -12.12
CA LEU A 111 4.78 -8.43 -11.42
C LEU A 111 4.44 -8.52 -9.94
N ARG A 112 4.15 -7.37 -9.31
CA ARG A 112 3.91 -7.33 -7.87
C ARG A 112 3.14 -6.07 -7.48
N LEU A 113 2.22 -6.24 -6.53
CA LEU A 113 1.55 -5.14 -5.84
C LEU A 113 1.69 -5.40 -4.35
N PHE A 114 2.30 -4.46 -3.64
CA PHE A 114 2.67 -4.62 -2.24
C PHE A 114 2.25 -3.40 -1.43
N ILE A 115 1.66 -3.62 -0.26
CA ILE A 115 1.29 -2.56 0.68
C ILE A 115 1.93 -2.87 2.01
N GLU A 116 2.57 -1.88 2.60
CA GLU A 116 3.16 -1.99 3.92
C GLU A 116 2.78 -0.79 4.77
N ALA A 117 2.41 -1.02 6.01
CA ALA A 117 2.14 0.02 6.97
C ALA A 117 2.92 -0.28 8.25
N GLU A 118 3.76 0.64 8.64
CA GLU A 118 4.62 0.49 9.81
C GLU A 118 4.35 1.61 10.79
N GLU A 119 4.02 1.23 12.01
CA GLU A 119 3.77 2.21 13.05
C GLU A 119 5.07 2.91 13.42
N GLN A 120 5.02 4.24 13.43
CA GLN A 120 6.14 5.07 13.81
C GLN A 120 6.22 5.17 15.34
N ALA A 121 7.44 5.13 15.85
CA ALA A 121 7.66 5.38 17.27
C ALA A 121 7.14 6.79 17.60
N GLY A 122 6.47 6.93 18.73
CA GLY A 122 5.99 8.22 19.20
C GLY A 122 7.14 9.18 19.47
N PRO A 123 6.84 10.47 19.50
CA PRO A 123 7.85 11.47 19.83
C PRO A 123 8.36 11.33 21.24
#